data_5e554455e90a18ceb1e277a096239009
#
_entry.id   5e554455e90a18ceb1e277a096239009
#
_cell.length_a   1.000
_cell.length_b   1.000
_cell.length_c   1.000
_cell.angle_alpha   90.00
_cell.angle_beta   90.00
_cell.angle_gamma   90.00
#
_symmetry.space_group_name_H-M   'P 1'
#
loop_
_entity.id
_entity.type
_entity.pdbx_description
1 polymer ?
#
loop_
_entity_poly.entity_id
_entity_poly.type
_entity_poly.pdbx_seq_one_letter_code
_entity_poly.pdbx_strand_id
1 'polypeptide(L)'
;WEFSVEGYYKQMRNVLEYKEGVSFLGSSSGWENKVEMGKGRSMGIEFMVQKATGKTTGWIAYTLAKSDRKFSPGSINNGIRFPYKYDRRHNLTLVANHQFNNRIDIGVSWIFATGGTATIPEEVTAVIRPGENFVRQEDYVEHRNNYRLPASHRLNIGVNFNKKTKHGIRTWNISLYNAYNAMNPTLVYSNGSGGYATYIKNQENGKVYYQYIPGKRKITKLTILPCIPSVTYTYKF
;
A
#
# COMPACT_ATOMS: atom_id res chain seq x y z
N TRP A 1 -2.38 -32.33 -10.94
CA TRP A 1 -1.97 -30.94 -11.17
C TRP A 1 -3.05 -30.21 -11.96
N GLU A 2 -3.32 -28.98 -11.55
CA GLU A 2 -4.23 -28.08 -12.22
C GLU A 2 -3.48 -26.81 -12.62
N PHE A 3 -3.74 -26.30 -13.82
CA PHE A 3 -3.13 -25.10 -14.36
C PHE A 3 -4.23 -24.19 -14.86
N SER A 4 -4.19 -22.92 -14.49
CA SER A 4 -5.11 -21.92 -15.05
C SER A 4 -4.35 -20.68 -15.51
N VAL A 5 -4.83 -20.08 -16.57
CA VAL A 5 -4.39 -18.80 -17.10
C VAL A 5 -5.62 -17.99 -17.42
N GLU A 6 -5.69 -16.79 -16.89
CA GLU A 6 -6.80 -15.87 -17.13
C GLU A 6 -6.27 -14.50 -17.54
N GLY A 7 -6.84 -13.91 -18.58
CA GLY A 7 -6.60 -12.53 -18.98
C GLY A 7 -7.86 -11.70 -18.82
N TYR A 8 -7.76 -10.50 -18.28
CA TYR A 8 -8.91 -9.61 -18.11
C TYR A 8 -8.63 -8.17 -18.53
N TYR A 9 -9.66 -7.53 -19.02
CA TYR A 9 -9.68 -6.09 -19.29
C TYR A 9 -11.02 -5.50 -18.83
N LYS A 10 -10.96 -4.54 -17.90
CA LYS A 10 -12.13 -3.91 -17.30
C LYS A 10 -12.10 -2.41 -17.50
N GLN A 11 -13.16 -1.86 -18.07
CA GLN A 11 -13.43 -0.43 -18.12
C GLN A 11 -14.47 -0.08 -17.05
N MET A 12 -14.20 0.98 -16.31
CA MET A 12 -15.07 1.46 -15.24
C MET A 12 -15.49 2.89 -15.56
N ARG A 13 -16.77 3.19 -15.39
CA ARG A 13 -17.34 4.54 -15.48
C ARG A 13 -17.80 4.97 -14.10
N ASN A 14 -17.87 6.29 -13.90
CA ASN A 14 -18.35 6.88 -12.64
C ASN A 14 -17.55 6.41 -11.40
N VAL A 15 -16.24 6.22 -11.56
CA VAL A 15 -15.38 5.97 -10.40
C VAL A 15 -15.24 7.26 -9.60
N LEU A 16 -15.45 7.17 -8.30
CA LEU A 16 -15.34 8.30 -7.39
C LEU A 16 -13.91 8.43 -6.86
N GLU A 17 -13.45 9.67 -6.74
CA GLU A 17 -12.18 10.01 -6.10
C GLU A 17 -12.31 11.37 -5.41
N TYR A 18 -11.59 11.58 -4.32
CA TYR A 18 -11.56 12.88 -3.65
C TYR A 18 -10.83 13.92 -4.51
N LYS A 19 -11.37 15.14 -4.54
CA LYS A 19 -10.73 16.30 -5.15
C LYS A 19 -9.37 16.57 -4.52
N GLU A 20 -8.53 17.29 -5.21
CA GLU A 20 -7.23 17.68 -4.68
C GLU A 20 -7.38 18.65 -3.50
N GLY A 21 -6.50 18.50 -2.52
CA GLY A 21 -6.53 19.34 -1.31
C GLY A 21 -7.69 19.08 -0.34
N VAL A 22 -8.58 18.13 -0.61
CA VAL A 22 -9.74 17.83 0.24
C VAL A 22 -9.45 16.65 1.16
N SER A 23 -9.72 16.85 2.46
CA SER A 23 -9.60 15.79 3.48
C SER A 23 -10.96 15.23 3.85
N PHE A 24 -11.02 13.94 4.16
CA PHE A 24 -12.18 13.29 4.76
C PHE A 24 -12.44 13.78 6.18
N LEU A 25 -11.36 14.08 6.92
CA LEU A 25 -11.43 14.48 8.32
C LEU A 25 -11.62 16.01 8.46
N GLY A 26 -12.56 16.41 9.30
CA GLY A 26 -12.67 17.80 9.79
C GLY A 26 -13.42 18.80 8.91
N SER A 27 -14.27 18.35 7.98
CA SER A 27 -15.07 19.28 7.16
C SER A 27 -16.58 19.09 7.40
N SER A 28 -17.27 20.19 7.62
CA SER A 28 -18.74 20.27 7.79
C SER A 28 -19.54 20.19 6.48
N SER A 29 -18.88 20.26 5.31
CA SER A 29 -19.55 20.14 4.02
C SER A 29 -19.84 18.67 3.66
N GLY A 30 -20.96 18.42 2.97
CA GLY A 30 -21.35 17.10 2.51
C GLY A 30 -20.25 16.43 1.65
N TRP A 31 -20.17 15.12 1.67
CA TRP A 31 -19.14 14.34 0.97
C TRP A 31 -19.27 14.48 -0.56
N GLU A 32 -20.47 14.78 -1.07
CA GLU A 32 -20.78 14.95 -2.49
C GLU A 32 -19.94 16.07 -3.13
N ASN A 33 -19.71 17.15 -2.40
CA ASN A 33 -18.92 18.28 -2.86
C ASN A 33 -17.41 18.02 -2.85
N LYS A 34 -16.99 16.93 -2.20
CA LYS A 34 -15.58 16.56 -2.02
C LYS A 34 -15.06 15.56 -3.04
N VAL A 35 -15.95 14.92 -3.77
CA VAL A 35 -15.61 13.87 -4.73
C VAL A 35 -15.86 14.30 -6.16
N GLU A 36 -15.19 13.66 -7.08
CA GLU A 36 -15.43 13.77 -8.52
C GLU A 36 -15.60 12.39 -9.14
N MET A 37 -16.36 12.38 -10.23
CA MET A 37 -16.59 11.18 -11.04
C MET A 37 -15.65 11.14 -12.22
N GLY A 38 -15.01 10.01 -12.43
CA GLY A 38 -14.08 9.77 -13.51
C GLY A 38 -14.24 8.41 -14.15
N LYS A 39 -13.23 8.03 -14.91
CA LYS A 39 -13.13 6.75 -15.60
C LYS A 39 -11.92 5.97 -15.06
N GLY A 40 -12.07 4.66 -14.96
CA GLY A 40 -10.99 3.76 -14.59
C GLY A 40 -10.83 2.65 -15.62
N ARG A 41 -9.66 2.06 -15.66
CA ARG A 41 -9.42 0.80 -16.35
C ARG A 41 -8.52 -0.10 -15.49
N SER A 42 -8.74 -1.39 -15.61
CA SER A 42 -7.90 -2.41 -14.99
C SER A 42 -7.70 -3.54 -15.97
N MET A 43 -6.49 -4.02 -16.08
CA MET A 43 -6.13 -5.15 -16.94
C MET A 43 -5.07 -6.01 -16.26
N GLY A 44 -5.04 -7.29 -16.59
CA GLY A 44 -4.04 -8.18 -16.05
C GLY A 44 -4.08 -9.56 -16.68
N ILE A 45 -3.05 -10.33 -16.32
CA ILE A 45 -2.94 -11.75 -16.61
C ILE A 45 -2.66 -12.45 -15.28
N GLU A 46 -3.37 -13.54 -15.04
CA GLU A 46 -3.26 -14.36 -13.85
C GLU A 46 -2.86 -15.77 -14.23
N PHE A 47 -1.90 -16.33 -13.50
CA PHE A 47 -1.41 -17.69 -13.66
C PHE A 47 -1.57 -18.41 -12.33
N MET A 48 -2.08 -19.62 -12.35
CA MET A 48 -2.15 -20.48 -11.17
C MET A 48 -1.73 -21.90 -11.51
N VAL A 49 -0.96 -22.47 -10.60
CA VAL A 49 -0.58 -23.90 -10.62
C VAL A 49 -0.92 -24.47 -9.27
N GLN A 50 -1.73 -25.52 -9.26
CA GLN A 50 -2.15 -26.21 -8.04
C GLN A 50 -1.82 -27.69 -8.09
N LYS A 51 -1.32 -28.21 -6.97
CA LYS A 51 -1.19 -29.63 -6.70
C LYS A 51 -2.15 -30.02 -5.59
N ALA A 52 -3.24 -30.72 -5.92
CA ALA A 52 -4.32 -31.01 -5.00
C ALA A 52 -4.15 -32.30 -4.19
N THR A 53 -3.28 -33.24 -4.61
CA THR A 53 -3.20 -34.58 -4.03
C THR A 53 -1.76 -34.96 -3.64
N GLY A 54 -1.65 -35.97 -2.74
CA GLY A 54 -0.40 -36.51 -2.22
C GLY A 54 0.01 -35.87 -0.90
N LYS A 55 1.16 -36.29 -0.37
CA LYS A 55 1.70 -35.80 0.92
C LYS A 55 2.05 -34.30 0.88
N THR A 56 2.43 -33.82 -0.29
CA THR A 56 2.68 -32.39 -0.51
C THR A 56 1.61 -31.85 -1.44
N THR A 57 0.87 -30.87 -0.96
CA THR A 57 -0.17 -30.14 -1.71
C THR A 57 0.09 -28.63 -1.64
N GLY A 58 -0.52 -27.86 -2.50
CA GLY A 58 -0.35 -26.41 -2.48
C GLY A 58 -0.60 -25.79 -3.84
N TRP A 59 -0.35 -24.49 -3.91
CA TRP A 59 -0.52 -23.72 -5.15
C TRP A 59 0.41 -22.52 -5.21
N ILE A 60 0.67 -22.08 -6.42
CA ILE A 60 1.38 -20.85 -6.73
C ILE A 60 0.45 -20.05 -7.64
N ALA A 61 0.18 -18.80 -7.27
CA ALA A 61 -0.57 -17.87 -8.10
C ALA A 61 0.28 -16.62 -8.35
N TYR A 62 0.32 -16.18 -9.59
CA TYR A 62 1.01 -14.97 -10.01
C TYR A 62 0.07 -14.10 -10.83
N THR A 63 -0.02 -12.82 -10.47
CA THR A 63 -0.81 -11.81 -11.20
C THR A 63 0.11 -10.69 -11.66
N LEU A 64 0.07 -10.38 -12.94
CA LEU A 64 0.59 -9.15 -13.53
C LEU A 64 -0.60 -8.25 -13.86
N ALA A 65 -0.72 -7.11 -13.17
CA ALA A 65 -1.87 -6.23 -13.32
C ALA A 65 -1.48 -4.75 -13.48
N LYS A 66 -2.39 -3.99 -14.07
CA LYS A 66 -2.33 -2.53 -14.16
C LYS A 66 -3.70 -1.93 -13.92
N SER A 67 -3.77 -0.93 -13.05
CA SER A 67 -4.99 -0.18 -12.80
C SER A 67 -4.71 1.32 -12.80
N ASP A 68 -5.50 2.09 -13.52
CA ASP A 68 -5.35 3.53 -13.61
C ASP A 68 -6.71 4.25 -13.65
N ARG A 69 -6.66 5.56 -13.43
CA ARG A 69 -7.84 6.45 -13.43
C ARG A 69 -7.58 7.68 -14.26
N LYS A 70 -8.68 8.28 -14.75
CA LYS A 70 -8.68 9.55 -15.50
C LYS A 70 -9.94 10.33 -15.18
N PHE A 71 -9.79 11.61 -14.93
CA PHE A 71 -10.88 12.56 -14.66
C PHE A 71 -10.98 13.60 -15.78
N SER A 72 -11.86 14.58 -15.61
CA SER A 72 -12.03 15.66 -16.59
C SER A 72 -10.82 16.61 -16.61
N PRO A 73 -10.53 17.28 -17.74
CA PRO A 73 -9.56 18.36 -17.77
C PRO A 73 -9.89 19.46 -16.76
N GLY A 74 -8.88 20.03 -16.13
CA GLY A 74 -9.05 21.04 -15.07
C GLY A 74 -9.49 20.50 -13.71
N SER A 75 -9.63 19.18 -13.57
CA SER A 75 -10.00 18.45 -12.37
C SER A 75 -8.81 17.65 -11.85
N ILE A 76 -9.08 16.53 -11.16
CA ILE A 76 -8.07 15.65 -10.56
C ILE A 76 -6.97 15.33 -11.59
N ASN A 77 -5.71 15.59 -11.19
CA ASN A 77 -4.52 15.40 -12.00
C ASN A 77 -4.61 16.07 -13.37
N ASN A 78 -5.31 17.20 -13.44
CA ASN A 78 -5.55 17.99 -14.67
C ASN A 78 -6.04 17.14 -15.86
N GLY A 79 -6.83 16.12 -15.60
CA GLY A 79 -7.33 15.19 -16.61
C GLY A 79 -6.28 14.23 -17.19
N ILE A 80 -5.05 14.25 -16.70
CA ILE A 80 -4.00 13.30 -17.08
C ILE A 80 -4.26 11.96 -16.37
N ARG A 81 -4.08 10.87 -17.09
CA ARG A 81 -4.23 9.52 -16.54
C ARG A 81 -3.12 9.22 -15.53
N PHE A 82 -3.50 8.66 -14.37
CA PHE A 82 -2.56 8.32 -13.29
C PHE A 82 -2.83 6.92 -12.73
N PRO A 83 -1.82 6.27 -12.13
CA PRO A 83 -1.99 4.97 -11.47
C PRO A 83 -3.00 5.05 -10.32
N TYR A 84 -3.86 4.05 -10.18
CA TYR A 84 -4.75 3.96 -9.03
C TYR A 84 -3.93 3.62 -7.76
N LYS A 85 -4.33 4.15 -6.61
CA LYS A 85 -3.58 3.95 -5.34
C LYS A 85 -3.33 2.48 -4.97
N TYR A 86 -4.18 1.57 -5.44
CA TYR A 86 -4.04 0.13 -5.26
C TYR A 86 -3.46 -0.58 -6.50
N ASP A 87 -2.86 0.15 -7.44
CA ASP A 87 -2.15 -0.43 -8.59
C ASP A 87 -0.91 -1.17 -8.10
N ARG A 88 -1.02 -2.48 -8.02
CA ARG A 88 0.08 -3.40 -7.72
C ARG A 88 0.42 -4.19 -8.96
N ARG A 89 1.63 -4.01 -9.48
CA ARG A 89 2.04 -4.62 -10.75
C ARG A 89 2.21 -6.12 -10.67
N HIS A 90 2.84 -6.57 -9.61
CA HIS A 90 3.15 -7.98 -9.41
C HIS A 90 2.57 -8.42 -8.07
N ASN A 91 1.82 -9.50 -8.08
CA ASN A 91 1.41 -10.23 -6.90
C ASN A 91 1.80 -11.69 -7.08
N LEU A 92 2.48 -12.25 -6.11
CA LEU A 92 2.86 -13.66 -6.09
C LEU A 92 2.47 -14.25 -4.74
N THR A 93 1.74 -15.34 -4.78
CA THR A 93 1.36 -16.09 -3.58
C THR A 93 1.75 -17.54 -3.77
N LEU A 94 2.44 -18.08 -2.78
CA LEU A 94 2.80 -19.48 -2.70
C LEU A 94 2.21 -20.05 -1.41
N VAL A 95 1.50 -21.15 -1.54
CA VAL A 95 1.01 -21.93 -0.40
C VAL A 95 1.44 -23.37 -0.59
N ALA A 96 2.05 -23.95 0.43
CA ALA A 96 2.45 -25.34 0.45
C ALA A 96 2.10 -25.97 1.78
N ASN A 97 1.57 -27.19 1.73
CA ASN A 97 1.33 -28.04 2.89
C ASN A 97 2.05 -29.38 2.66
N HIS A 98 2.75 -29.84 3.68
CA HIS A 98 3.41 -31.15 3.62
C HIS A 98 3.06 -31.99 4.85
N GLN A 99 2.54 -33.16 4.60
CA GLN A 99 2.25 -34.16 5.63
C GLN A 99 3.40 -35.13 5.77
N PHE A 100 4.21 -34.97 6.81
CA PHE A 100 5.31 -35.90 7.12
C PHE A 100 4.77 -37.29 7.49
N ASN A 101 3.75 -37.31 8.35
CA ASN A 101 3.06 -38.49 8.78
C ASN A 101 1.67 -38.13 9.34
N ASN A 102 0.93 -39.11 9.88
CA ASN A 102 -0.42 -38.87 10.45
C ASN A 102 -0.45 -38.00 11.71
N ARG A 103 0.71 -37.62 12.26
CA ARG A 103 0.83 -36.81 13.47
C ARG A 103 1.38 -35.42 13.22
N ILE A 104 2.16 -35.23 12.17
CA ILE A 104 2.88 -33.97 11.93
C ILE A 104 2.67 -33.54 10.48
N ASP A 105 2.19 -32.34 10.33
CA ASP A 105 2.13 -31.61 9.05
C ASP A 105 2.60 -30.18 9.22
N ILE A 106 3.15 -29.63 8.15
CA ILE A 106 3.61 -28.24 8.06
C ILE A 106 2.85 -27.51 6.95
N GLY A 107 2.44 -26.29 7.28
CA GLY A 107 1.90 -25.34 6.31
C GLY A 107 2.81 -24.13 6.17
N VAL A 108 3.04 -23.72 4.94
CA VAL A 108 3.85 -22.53 4.60
C VAL A 108 3.06 -21.67 3.65
N SER A 109 3.05 -20.37 3.87
CA SER A 109 2.54 -19.40 2.89
C SER A 109 3.52 -18.25 2.73
N TRP A 110 3.86 -17.93 1.48
CA TRP A 110 4.68 -16.79 1.13
C TRP A 110 3.92 -15.89 0.16
N ILE A 111 3.90 -14.60 0.49
CA ILE A 111 3.18 -13.59 -0.28
C ILE A 111 4.17 -12.48 -0.62
N PHE A 112 4.16 -12.07 -1.87
CA PHE A 112 4.89 -10.92 -2.39
C PHE A 112 3.93 -10.03 -3.17
N ALA A 113 3.99 -8.72 -2.97
CA ALA A 113 3.28 -7.75 -3.79
C ALA A 113 4.12 -6.49 -3.97
N THR A 114 4.21 -5.98 -5.19
CA THR A 114 4.73 -4.63 -5.42
C THR A 114 3.88 -3.62 -4.68
N GLY A 115 4.47 -2.54 -4.20
CA GLY A 115 3.75 -1.49 -3.48
C GLY A 115 2.68 -0.83 -4.36
N GLY A 116 1.61 -0.40 -3.72
CA GLY A 116 0.66 0.53 -4.32
C GLY A 116 1.29 1.90 -4.55
N THR A 117 0.50 2.85 -5.00
CA THR A 117 0.98 4.21 -5.24
C THR A 117 0.43 5.19 -4.21
N ALA A 118 1.19 6.24 -3.95
CA ALA A 118 0.83 7.33 -3.06
C ALA A 118 1.20 8.67 -3.71
N THR A 119 0.50 9.72 -3.32
CA THR A 119 0.85 11.08 -3.70
C THR A 119 1.82 11.64 -2.69
N ILE A 120 2.99 12.05 -3.15
CA ILE A 120 4.01 12.71 -2.32
C ILE A 120 4.31 14.07 -2.96
N PRO A 121 4.35 15.16 -2.17
CA PRO A 121 4.75 16.46 -2.68
C PRO A 121 6.16 16.41 -3.29
N GLU A 122 6.29 16.91 -4.50
CA GLU A 122 7.56 16.97 -5.24
C GLU A 122 8.38 18.19 -4.85
N GLU A 123 7.68 19.30 -4.60
CA GLU A 123 8.28 20.56 -4.19
C GLU A 123 7.52 21.21 -3.03
N VAL A 124 8.18 22.13 -2.38
CA VAL A 124 7.59 23.02 -1.38
C VAL A 124 7.79 24.43 -1.84
N THR A 125 6.69 25.09 -2.11
CA THR A 125 6.70 26.49 -2.54
C THR A 125 6.43 27.40 -1.34
N ALA A 126 7.19 28.46 -1.23
CA ALA A 126 6.94 29.53 -0.28
C ALA A 126 5.95 30.54 -0.89
N VAL A 127 4.80 30.68 -0.28
CA VAL A 127 3.73 31.57 -0.78
C VAL A 127 3.41 32.62 0.28
N ILE A 128 3.33 33.88 -0.16
CA ILE A 128 2.77 34.97 0.63
C ILE A 128 1.40 35.30 0.01
N ARG A 129 0.34 35.08 0.75
CA ARG A 129 -1.02 35.42 0.27
C ARG A 129 -1.29 36.91 0.46
N PRO A 130 -2.07 37.53 -0.42
CA PRO A 130 -2.48 38.92 -0.27
C PRO A 130 -3.09 39.17 1.12
N GLY A 131 -2.53 40.14 1.86
CA GLY A 131 -2.96 40.47 3.23
C GLY A 131 -2.28 39.68 4.34
N GLU A 132 -1.41 38.74 4.05
CA GLU A 132 -0.59 38.03 5.02
C GLU A 132 0.84 38.59 5.06
N ASN A 133 1.38 38.77 6.27
CA ASN A 133 2.74 39.25 6.49
C ASN A 133 3.74 38.11 6.83
N PHE A 134 3.34 36.85 6.56
CA PHE A 134 4.17 35.69 6.81
C PHE A 134 4.19 34.74 5.61
N VAL A 135 5.26 33.97 5.51
CA VAL A 135 5.47 33.00 4.45
C VAL A 135 4.80 31.68 4.85
N ARG A 136 3.92 31.17 4.02
CA ARG A 136 3.38 29.82 4.13
C ARG A 136 4.17 28.86 3.25
N GLN A 137 4.24 27.62 3.70
CA GLN A 137 4.66 26.51 2.86
C GLN A 137 3.44 25.87 2.23
N GLU A 138 3.42 25.78 0.92
CA GLU A 138 2.45 25.01 0.18
C GLU A 138 3.14 23.85 -0.55
N ASP A 139 2.56 22.68 -0.42
CA ASP A 139 3.03 21.46 -1.06
C ASP A 139 2.61 21.49 -2.53
N TYR A 140 3.59 21.40 -3.42
CA TYR A 140 3.33 21.24 -4.84
C TYR A 140 3.36 19.76 -5.23
N VAL A 141 2.30 19.33 -5.90
CA VAL A 141 2.14 17.97 -6.42
C VAL A 141 1.80 18.10 -7.91
N GLU A 142 2.73 17.75 -8.78
CA GLU A 142 2.49 17.78 -10.22
C GLU A 142 1.61 16.61 -10.67
N HIS A 143 1.89 15.42 -10.14
CA HIS A 143 1.18 14.21 -10.51
C HIS A 143 0.62 13.46 -9.33
N ARG A 144 -0.65 13.08 -9.40
CA ARG A 144 -1.29 12.24 -8.40
C ARG A 144 -0.74 10.82 -8.46
N ASN A 145 -0.54 10.22 -7.27
CA ASN A 145 0.02 8.87 -7.13
C ASN A 145 1.40 8.70 -7.83
N ASN A 146 2.22 9.73 -7.73
CA ASN A 146 3.55 9.85 -8.33
C ASN A 146 4.61 8.93 -7.70
N TYR A 147 4.39 8.46 -6.48
CA TYR A 147 5.33 7.61 -5.76
C TYR A 147 4.82 6.18 -5.60
N ARG A 148 5.66 5.19 -5.95
CA ARG A 148 5.36 3.79 -5.68
C ARG A 148 5.97 3.36 -4.36
N LEU A 149 5.11 2.84 -3.48
CA LEU A 149 5.53 2.31 -2.19
C LEU A 149 6.48 1.11 -2.38
N PRO A 150 7.36 0.84 -1.42
CA PRO A 150 8.16 -0.38 -1.44
C PRO A 150 7.31 -1.63 -1.50
N ALA A 151 7.85 -2.68 -2.10
CA ALA A 151 7.21 -3.98 -2.13
C ALA A 151 6.99 -4.53 -0.72
N SER A 152 5.95 -5.28 -0.55
CA SER A 152 5.64 -6.02 0.67
C SER A 152 5.79 -7.51 0.44
N HIS A 153 6.37 -8.23 1.41
CA HIS A 153 6.49 -9.69 1.36
C HIS A 153 6.43 -10.26 2.76
N ARG A 154 5.93 -11.49 2.89
CA ARG A 154 5.74 -12.13 4.18
C ARG A 154 5.75 -13.63 4.04
N LEU A 155 6.46 -14.28 4.95
CA LEU A 155 6.45 -15.73 5.11
C LEU A 155 5.71 -16.09 6.41
N ASN A 156 4.71 -16.96 6.31
CA ASN A 156 4.06 -17.56 7.46
C ASN A 156 4.36 -19.07 7.45
N ILE A 157 4.61 -19.63 8.62
CA ILE A 157 4.90 -21.04 8.82
C ILE A 157 4.05 -21.54 9.98
N GLY A 158 3.45 -22.69 9.84
CA GLY A 158 2.69 -23.34 10.90
C GLY A 158 2.94 -24.85 10.91
N VAL A 159 3.11 -25.42 12.07
CA VAL A 159 3.29 -26.86 12.28
C VAL A 159 2.14 -27.38 13.13
N ASN A 160 1.48 -28.42 12.66
CA ASN A 160 0.42 -29.11 13.37
C ASN A 160 0.94 -30.41 13.98
N PHE A 161 0.61 -30.62 15.26
CA PHE A 161 0.86 -31.87 15.98
C PHE A 161 -0.49 -32.52 16.28
N ASN A 162 -0.83 -33.55 15.53
CA ASN A 162 -2.11 -34.24 15.57
C ASN A 162 -2.04 -35.49 16.41
N LYS A 163 -3.00 -35.75 17.30
CA LYS A 163 -3.13 -36.99 18.06
C LYS A 163 -4.57 -37.49 18.02
N LYS A 164 -4.78 -38.69 17.49
CA LYS A 164 -6.05 -39.40 17.62
C LYS A 164 -6.29 -39.81 19.07
N THR A 165 -7.50 -39.58 19.55
CA THR A 165 -7.98 -39.96 20.87
C THR A 165 -9.19 -40.90 20.71
N LYS A 166 -9.70 -41.45 21.82
CA LYS A 166 -10.86 -42.38 21.79
C LYS A 166 -12.13 -41.71 21.21
N HIS A 167 -12.28 -40.38 21.37
CA HIS A 167 -13.49 -39.67 21.02
C HIS A 167 -13.25 -38.54 19.98
N GLY A 168 -12.06 -38.47 19.34
CA GLY A 168 -11.78 -37.42 18.35
C GLY A 168 -10.31 -37.23 18.05
N ILE A 169 -9.99 -36.07 17.51
CA ILE A 169 -8.62 -35.67 17.15
C ILE A 169 -8.29 -34.38 17.88
N ARG A 170 -7.17 -34.36 18.59
CA ARG A 170 -6.60 -33.13 19.13
C ARG A 170 -5.42 -32.69 18.30
N THR A 171 -5.34 -31.38 18.06
CA THR A 171 -4.28 -30.74 17.29
C THR A 171 -3.71 -29.57 18.08
N TRP A 172 -2.39 -29.53 18.24
CA TRP A 172 -1.65 -28.36 18.63
C TRP A 172 -1.05 -27.75 17.37
N ASN A 173 -1.32 -26.48 17.13
CA ASN A 173 -0.70 -25.69 16.06
C ASN A 173 0.27 -24.70 16.70
N ILE A 174 1.51 -24.67 16.22
CA ILE A 174 2.51 -23.65 16.53
C ILE A 174 2.82 -22.93 15.22
N SER A 175 2.62 -21.63 15.19
CA SER A 175 2.78 -20.85 13.96
C SER A 175 3.51 -19.53 14.17
N LEU A 176 4.14 -19.07 13.10
CA LEU A 176 4.82 -17.79 13.01
C LEU A 176 4.20 -16.99 11.85
N TYR A 177 3.57 -15.89 12.17
CA TYR A 177 3.22 -14.88 11.20
C TYR A 177 4.45 -14.01 10.94
N ASN A 178 4.74 -13.71 9.65
CA ASN A 178 5.92 -12.94 9.26
C ASN A 178 7.23 -13.50 9.83
N ALA A 179 7.51 -14.77 9.57
CA ALA A 179 8.57 -15.56 10.20
C ALA A 179 9.98 -14.96 10.10
N TYR A 180 10.27 -14.21 9.03
CA TYR A 180 11.55 -13.50 8.89
C TYR A 180 11.46 -12.00 9.22
N ASN A 181 10.38 -11.57 9.89
CA ASN A 181 10.18 -10.20 10.40
C ASN A 181 10.35 -9.11 9.32
N ALA A 182 9.75 -9.31 8.15
CA ALA A 182 9.80 -8.31 7.10
C ALA A 182 9.10 -7.01 7.55
N MET A 183 9.79 -5.89 7.43
CA MET A 183 9.30 -4.56 7.82
C MET A 183 8.45 -3.95 6.68
N ASN A 184 7.30 -4.55 6.42
CA ASN A 184 6.39 -4.12 5.38
C ASN A 184 5.76 -2.77 5.71
N PRO A 185 5.78 -1.79 4.79
CA PRO A 185 5.18 -0.48 5.05
C PRO A 185 3.65 -0.60 5.09
N THR A 186 3.07 -0.24 6.23
CA THR A 186 1.61 -0.12 6.40
C THR A 186 1.14 1.27 6.01
N LEU A 187 1.93 2.28 6.36
CA LEU A 187 1.69 3.68 6.06
C LEU A 187 3.01 4.33 5.69
N VAL A 188 2.94 5.26 4.73
CA VAL A 188 4.06 6.13 4.38
C VAL A 188 3.57 7.56 4.44
N TYR A 189 4.30 8.41 5.13
CA TYR A 189 4.00 9.83 5.23
C TYR A 189 5.27 10.66 5.12
N SER A 190 5.08 11.87 4.60
CA SER A 190 6.15 12.85 4.57
C SER A 190 6.20 13.55 5.92
N ASN A 191 7.35 13.47 6.59
CA ASN A 191 7.65 14.18 7.81
C ASN A 191 8.83 15.13 7.55
N GLY A 192 8.76 16.36 8.01
CA GLY A 192 9.82 17.32 7.80
C GLY A 192 9.78 18.47 8.79
N SER A 193 10.94 19.01 9.12
CA SER A 193 11.00 20.31 9.76
C SER A 193 10.49 21.35 8.77
N GLY A 194 9.54 22.18 9.18
CA GLY A 194 9.14 23.34 8.41
C GLY A 194 10.37 24.18 8.04
N GLY A 195 10.40 24.71 6.83
CA GLY A 195 11.38 25.74 6.51
C GLY A 195 11.10 27.01 7.34
N TYR A 196 12.01 27.90 7.36
CA TYR A 196 11.86 29.20 8.01
C TYR A 196 12.17 30.32 7.06
N ALA A 197 11.49 31.43 7.20
CA ALA A 197 11.83 32.65 6.51
C ALA A 197 12.85 33.40 7.32
N THR A 198 13.90 33.84 6.66
CA THR A 198 14.85 34.78 7.19
C THR A 198 14.81 36.06 6.35
N TYR A 199 15.35 37.14 6.86
CA TYR A 199 15.43 38.37 6.10
C TYR A 199 16.93 38.73 5.91
N ILE A 200 17.23 39.25 4.72
CA ILE A 200 18.53 39.80 4.39
C ILE A 200 18.33 41.28 4.17
N LYS A 201 19.00 42.11 4.95
CA LYS A 201 19.04 43.54 4.72
C LYS A 201 20.17 43.84 3.75
N ASN A 202 19.83 44.38 2.57
CA ASN A 202 20.85 44.86 1.64
C ASN A 202 21.57 46.08 2.23
N GLN A 203 22.86 45.98 2.36
CA GLN A 203 23.68 47.05 2.98
C GLN A 203 23.78 48.30 2.11
N GLU A 204 23.62 48.20 0.80
CA GLU A 204 23.75 49.33 -0.13
C GLU A 204 22.49 50.21 -0.20
N ASN A 205 21.32 49.63 -0.12
CA ASN A 205 20.04 50.34 -0.29
C ASN A 205 19.09 50.24 0.91
N GLY A 206 19.52 49.56 1.97
CA GLY A 206 18.73 49.38 3.20
C GLY A 206 17.45 48.54 3.05
N LYS A 207 17.16 48.02 1.85
CA LYS A 207 15.95 47.22 1.60
C LYS A 207 16.07 45.83 2.27
N VAL A 208 14.98 45.40 2.82
CA VAL A 208 14.85 44.06 3.42
C VAL A 208 14.26 43.11 2.41
N TYR A 209 14.98 42.01 2.15
CA TYR A 209 14.51 40.91 1.30
C TYR A 209 14.24 39.69 2.16
N TYR A 210 13.14 39.01 1.94
CA TYR A 210 12.85 37.77 2.63
C TYR A 210 13.45 36.62 1.83
N GLN A 211 14.23 35.80 2.48
CA GLN A 211 14.75 34.55 1.95
C GLN A 211 14.11 33.41 2.72
N TYR A 212 13.52 32.48 1.97
CA TYR A 212 12.98 31.26 2.53
C TYR A 212 14.04 30.16 2.48
N ILE A 213 14.31 29.56 3.63
CA ILE A 213 15.20 28.40 3.77
C ILE A 213 14.30 27.16 3.92
N PRO A 214 14.23 26.29 2.90
CA PRO A 214 13.36 25.11 2.95
C PRO A 214 13.85 24.14 4.02
N GLY A 215 12.91 23.59 4.77
CA GLY A 215 13.16 22.51 5.70
C GLY A 215 13.46 21.18 4.99
N LYS A 216 14.16 20.28 5.67
CA LYS A 216 14.42 18.94 5.16
C LYS A 216 13.17 18.07 5.31
N ARG A 217 12.72 17.44 4.24
CA ARG A 217 11.65 16.43 4.26
C ARG A 217 12.23 15.03 4.27
N LYS A 218 11.58 14.16 5.03
CA LYS A 218 11.92 12.75 5.12
C LYS A 218 10.66 11.92 4.93
N ILE A 219 10.73 10.94 4.03
CA ILE A 219 9.68 9.94 3.89
C ILE A 219 9.87 8.90 4.99
N THR A 220 8.87 8.79 5.86
CA THR A 220 8.87 7.85 6.97
C THR A 220 7.91 6.71 6.68
N LYS A 221 8.36 5.49 6.96
CA LYS A 221 7.55 4.27 6.84
C LYS A 221 7.12 3.82 8.24
N LEU A 222 5.84 3.57 8.41
CA LEU A 222 5.30 2.92 9.60
C LEU A 222 5.05 1.45 9.30
N THR A 223 5.63 0.57 10.08
CA THR A 223 5.41 -0.88 10.06
C THR A 223 4.74 -1.31 11.36
N ILE A 224 3.65 -2.05 11.28
CA ILE A 224 2.83 -2.38 12.45
C ILE A 224 2.92 -3.86 12.82
N LEU A 225 3.14 -4.74 11.85
CA LEU A 225 3.05 -6.20 12.05
C LEU A 225 4.43 -6.87 11.97
N PRO A 226 5.14 -7.02 13.11
CA PRO A 226 6.40 -7.76 13.19
C PRO A 226 6.16 -9.28 13.09
N CYS A 227 7.18 -10.07 13.41
CA CYS A 227 7.02 -11.50 13.64
C CYS A 227 6.12 -11.75 14.86
N ILE A 228 5.03 -12.50 14.66
CA ILE A 228 4.06 -12.82 15.71
C ILE A 228 3.97 -14.35 15.87
N PRO A 229 4.46 -14.92 16.97
CA PRO A 229 4.23 -16.32 17.31
C PRO A 229 2.80 -16.54 17.78
N SER A 230 2.24 -17.69 17.47
CA SER A 230 0.90 -18.10 17.91
C SER A 230 0.87 -19.60 18.24
N VAL A 231 0.08 -19.95 19.24
CA VAL A 231 -0.19 -21.33 19.63
C VAL A 231 -1.70 -21.52 19.68
N THR A 232 -2.20 -22.56 19.01
CA THR A 232 -3.63 -22.88 18.97
C THR A 232 -3.86 -24.33 19.33
N TYR A 233 -4.84 -24.59 20.17
CA TYR A 233 -5.31 -25.93 20.47
C TYR A 233 -6.70 -26.15 19.87
N THR A 234 -6.88 -27.23 19.14
CA THR A 234 -8.15 -27.62 18.54
C THR A 234 -8.48 -29.08 18.94
N TYR A 235 -9.72 -29.31 19.33
CA TYR A 235 -10.26 -30.65 19.54
C TYR A 235 -11.48 -30.84 18.65
N LYS A 236 -11.45 -31.87 17.81
CA LYS A 236 -12.58 -32.29 16.96
C LYS A 236 -13.10 -33.62 17.51
N PHE A 237 -14.34 -33.63 17.93
CA PHE A 237 -15.09 -34.80 18.39
C PHE A 237 -16.06 -35.27 17.32
#